data_b1b6d53bf40ed01b4171f106ba983e01
#
_entry.id   b1b6d53bf40ed01b4171f106ba983e01
#
_cell.length_a   1.000
_cell.length_b   1.000
_cell.length_c   1.000
_cell.angle_alpha   90.00
_cell.angle_beta   90.00
_cell.angle_gamma   90.00
#
_symmetry.space_group_name_H-M   'P 1'
#
loop_
_entity.id
_entity.type
_entity.pdbx_description
1 polymer ?
#
loop_
_entity_poly.entity_id
_entity_poly.type
_entity_poly.pdbx_seq_one_letter_code
_entity_poly.pdbx_strand_id
1 'polypeptide(L)'
;ALWDITGKCYGVPVYKLFGGPTRDRIRVYGHVNGENGVNAMKVGPQSSRKAFKYVETPLFVDEVVERFAALRHEHGYGVDIGVDFHGAVQPPTALLLVKALEPYKPWFYEEIVQALNVDVMAEIAAKTHIPIATGERIFTKWGFKEILEKRAAVILQPDICYAGGISELRVIAGMAEAYYSPMAPHNPQGPCSLAASLQIAACIPNFLAQERGDNEYEELLAKPLPPVENGYRPIPIDPGLGITIDEDKLMGLVGEPRPYMPQFDEEDGSVVDW
;
A
#
# COMPACT_ATOMS: atom_id res chain seq x y z
N ALA A 1 -7.13 11.36 -15.65
CA ALA A 1 -7.48 11.74 -17.04
C ALA A 1 -6.88 13.09 -17.43
N LEU A 2 -7.19 14.22 -16.77
CA LEU A 2 -6.72 15.57 -17.19
C LEU A 2 -5.20 15.68 -17.27
N TRP A 3 -4.45 15.13 -16.29
CA TRP A 3 -2.99 15.09 -16.32
C TRP A 3 -2.44 14.26 -17.47
N ASP A 4 -3.10 13.13 -17.79
CA ASP A 4 -2.72 12.29 -18.94
C ASP A 4 -2.88 13.04 -20.25
N ILE A 5 -4.03 13.69 -20.43
CA ILE A 5 -4.30 14.54 -21.59
C ILE A 5 -3.25 15.65 -21.72
N THR A 6 -2.99 16.36 -20.62
CA THR A 6 -2.02 17.45 -20.59
C THR A 6 -0.60 16.96 -20.95
N GLY A 7 -0.17 15.85 -20.33
CA GLY A 7 1.13 15.24 -20.66
C GLY A 7 1.25 14.83 -22.12
N LYS A 8 0.20 14.19 -22.66
CA LYS A 8 0.13 13.83 -24.10
C LYS A 8 0.15 15.05 -25.02
N CYS A 9 -0.59 16.11 -24.67
CA CYS A 9 -0.59 17.37 -25.44
C CYS A 9 0.80 18.01 -25.51
N TYR A 10 1.56 17.99 -24.42
CA TYR A 10 2.92 18.54 -24.38
C TYR A 10 4.02 17.53 -24.77
N GLY A 11 3.68 16.28 -25.05
CA GLY A 11 4.63 15.25 -25.41
C GLY A 11 5.57 14.85 -24.27
N VAL A 12 5.13 14.96 -23.02
CA VAL A 12 5.95 14.65 -21.83
C VAL A 12 5.20 13.77 -20.82
N PRO A 13 5.91 12.94 -20.04
CA PRO A 13 5.32 12.24 -18.88
C PRO A 13 4.81 13.25 -17.84
N VAL A 14 3.77 12.85 -17.09
CA VAL A 14 3.11 13.73 -16.10
C VAL A 14 4.09 14.25 -15.05
N TYR A 15 5.03 13.46 -14.56
CA TYR A 15 6.00 13.91 -13.55
C TYR A 15 6.87 15.09 -14.03
N LYS A 16 7.10 15.25 -15.34
CA LYS A 16 7.82 16.41 -15.88
C LYS A 16 7.04 17.71 -15.73
N LEU A 17 5.72 17.64 -15.67
CA LEU A 17 4.87 18.81 -15.40
C LEU A 17 4.95 19.26 -13.93
N PHE A 18 5.52 18.43 -13.07
CA PHE A 18 5.75 18.71 -11.64
C PHE A 18 7.21 19.07 -11.29
N GLY A 19 8.03 19.36 -12.29
CA GLY A 19 9.42 19.75 -12.09
C GLY A 19 10.44 18.67 -12.47
N GLY A 20 9.98 17.50 -12.88
CA GLY A 20 10.84 16.40 -13.31
C GLY A 20 11.07 15.33 -12.25
N PRO A 21 11.84 14.28 -12.57
CA PRO A 21 12.02 13.14 -11.68
C PRO A 21 13.09 13.44 -10.62
N THR A 22 12.87 12.90 -9.42
CA THR A 22 13.84 12.84 -8.31
C THR A 22 14.61 11.52 -8.28
N ARG A 23 14.22 10.55 -9.11
CA ARG A 23 14.81 9.21 -9.25
C ARG A 23 14.62 8.68 -10.67
N ASP A 24 15.43 7.72 -11.05
CA ASP A 24 15.37 7.05 -12.37
C ASP A 24 14.58 5.72 -12.35
N ARG A 25 14.32 5.18 -11.16
CA ARG A 25 13.65 3.92 -10.93
C ARG A 25 12.88 3.94 -9.61
N ILE A 26 11.87 3.12 -9.49
CA ILE A 26 10.93 3.06 -8.39
C ILE A 26 11.07 1.71 -7.71
N ARG A 27 11.45 1.70 -6.40
CA ARG A 27 11.44 0.49 -5.60
C ARG A 27 10.02 -0.04 -5.50
N VAL A 28 9.85 -1.36 -5.59
CA VAL A 28 8.55 -2.01 -5.47
C VAL A 28 8.52 -3.00 -4.31
N TYR A 29 7.35 -3.23 -3.76
CA TYR A 29 7.05 -4.29 -2.79
C TYR A 29 5.71 -4.94 -3.12
N GLY A 30 5.44 -6.14 -2.59
CA GLY A 30 4.19 -6.86 -2.83
C GLY A 30 4.02 -8.00 -1.84
N HIS A 31 3.17 -8.97 -2.17
CA HIS A 31 2.92 -10.13 -1.30
C HIS A 31 3.95 -11.25 -1.48
N VAL A 32 4.73 -11.23 -2.55
CA VAL A 32 5.74 -12.26 -2.86
C VAL A 32 7.13 -11.64 -2.86
N ASN A 33 8.06 -12.30 -2.17
CA ASN A 33 9.46 -11.93 -2.11
C ASN A 33 10.31 -12.73 -3.12
N GLY A 34 11.38 -12.11 -3.60
CA GLY A 34 12.42 -12.75 -4.43
C GLY A 34 12.13 -12.78 -5.92
N GLU A 35 10.92 -12.57 -6.38
CA GLU A 35 10.60 -12.45 -7.78
C GLU A 35 11.24 -11.18 -8.37
N ASN A 36 11.99 -11.34 -9.47
CA ASN A 36 12.70 -10.22 -10.12
C ASN A 36 13.55 -9.36 -9.16
N GLY A 37 14.12 -9.99 -8.11
CA GLY A 37 14.97 -9.32 -7.13
C GLY A 37 14.23 -8.41 -6.13
N VAL A 38 12.91 -8.53 -6.01
CA VAL A 38 12.12 -7.82 -5.00
C VAL A 38 12.56 -8.28 -3.61
N ASN A 39 12.94 -7.32 -2.77
CA ASN A 39 13.43 -7.54 -1.41
C ASN A 39 12.59 -6.83 -0.34
N ALA A 40 11.35 -6.59 -0.65
CA ALA A 40 10.38 -5.99 0.26
C ALA A 40 9.00 -6.62 0.03
N MET A 41 8.32 -6.96 1.11
CA MET A 41 6.98 -7.55 1.04
C MET A 41 6.12 -7.13 2.22
N LYS A 42 4.80 -7.31 2.09
CA LYS A 42 3.86 -7.27 3.21
C LYS A 42 3.12 -8.60 3.31
N VAL A 43 2.76 -8.97 4.51
CA VAL A 43 2.07 -10.22 4.81
C VAL A 43 0.94 -9.97 5.80
N GLY A 44 -0.14 -10.72 5.67
CA GLY A 44 -1.19 -10.72 6.69
C GLY A 44 -0.70 -11.38 8.01
N PRO A 45 -1.34 -11.07 9.14
CA PRO A 45 -0.99 -11.66 10.43
C PRO A 45 -1.27 -13.16 10.48
N GLN A 46 -2.22 -13.63 9.69
CA GLN A 46 -2.62 -15.04 9.58
C GLN A 46 -2.33 -15.60 8.19
N SER A 47 -2.19 -16.93 8.10
CA SER A 47 -1.99 -17.63 6.82
C SER A 47 -3.26 -17.77 5.98
N SER A 48 -4.42 -17.68 6.63
CA SER A 48 -5.75 -17.73 6.01
C SER A 48 -6.60 -16.59 6.58
N ARG A 49 -7.57 -16.12 5.80
CA ARG A 49 -8.54 -15.14 6.30
C ARG A 49 -9.44 -15.81 7.32
N LYS A 50 -9.33 -15.39 8.57
CA LYS A 50 -10.26 -15.75 9.65
C LYS A 50 -10.79 -14.47 10.25
N ALA A 51 -12.02 -14.52 10.77
CA ALA A 51 -12.59 -13.43 11.54
C ALA A 51 -11.72 -13.10 12.75
N PHE A 52 -11.52 -11.82 13.00
CA PHE A 52 -10.87 -11.36 14.22
C PHE A 52 -11.92 -11.22 15.33
N LYS A 53 -11.58 -11.70 16.54
CA LYS A 53 -12.45 -11.55 17.70
C LYS A 53 -12.24 -10.19 18.36
N TYR A 54 -13.26 -9.68 19.03
CA TYR A 54 -13.16 -8.45 19.81
C TYR A 54 -12.07 -8.52 20.88
N VAL A 55 -11.90 -9.68 21.49
CA VAL A 55 -10.79 -9.96 22.41
C VAL A 55 -10.18 -11.29 21.99
N GLU A 56 -9.00 -11.22 21.41
CA GLU A 56 -8.27 -12.41 20.97
C GLU A 56 -7.66 -13.17 22.13
N THR A 57 -7.48 -14.46 21.92
CA THR A 57 -6.82 -15.34 22.89
C THR A 57 -5.30 -15.12 22.89
N PRO A 58 -4.58 -15.45 23.99
CA PRO A 58 -3.12 -15.48 23.96
C PRO A 58 -2.55 -16.35 22.84
N LEU A 59 -3.23 -17.45 22.51
CA LEU A 59 -2.85 -18.34 21.39
C LEU A 59 -2.79 -17.62 20.06
N PHE A 60 -3.75 -16.73 19.78
CA PHE A 60 -3.73 -15.92 18.54
C PHE A 60 -2.45 -15.08 18.43
N VAL A 61 -2.06 -14.42 19.52
CA VAL A 61 -0.83 -13.60 19.54
C VAL A 61 0.39 -14.47 19.28
N ASP A 62 0.47 -15.64 19.93
CA ASP A 62 1.57 -16.59 19.73
C ASP A 62 1.63 -17.10 18.29
N GLU A 63 0.51 -17.45 17.68
CA GLU A 63 0.42 -17.89 16.27
C GLU A 63 0.93 -16.81 15.29
N VAL A 64 0.53 -15.55 15.49
CA VAL A 64 1.01 -14.42 14.68
C VAL A 64 2.53 -14.24 14.81
N VAL A 65 3.04 -14.32 16.04
CA VAL A 65 4.48 -14.18 16.33
C VAL A 65 5.28 -15.33 15.72
N GLU A 66 4.84 -16.58 15.92
CA GLU A 66 5.51 -17.76 15.36
C GLU A 66 5.56 -17.70 13.82
N ARG A 67 4.44 -17.33 13.18
CA ARG A 67 4.37 -17.15 11.74
C ARG A 67 5.36 -16.08 11.25
N PHE A 68 5.37 -14.91 11.88
CA PHE A 68 6.27 -13.84 11.47
C PHE A 68 7.74 -14.19 11.74
N ALA A 69 8.03 -14.86 12.86
CA ALA A 69 9.36 -15.36 13.18
C ALA A 69 9.86 -16.36 12.12
N ALA A 70 8.99 -17.27 11.65
CA ALA A 70 9.32 -18.21 10.60
C ALA A 70 9.66 -17.49 9.27
N LEU A 71 8.84 -16.51 8.87
CA LEU A 71 9.11 -15.68 7.69
C LEU A 71 10.43 -14.90 7.81
N ARG A 72 10.70 -14.33 8.99
CA ARG A 72 11.95 -13.62 9.25
C ARG A 72 13.16 -14.56 9.20
N HIS A 73 13.03 -15.80 9.71
CA HIS A 73 14.08 -16.81 9.61
C HIS A 73 14.32 -17.25 8.16
N GLU A 74 13.25 -17.45 7.38
CA GLU A 74 13.33 -17.85 5.97
C GLU A 74 14.01 -16.78 5.09
N HIS A 75 13.60 -15.52 5.24
CA HIS A 75 14.03 -14.43 4.35
C HIS A 75 15.22 -13.62 4.91
N GLY A 76 15.56 -13.79 6.19
CA GLY A 76 16.63 -13.03 6.84
C GLY A 76 16.32 -11.53 7.00
N TYR A 77 17.29 -10.77 7.50
CA TYR A 77 17.15 -9.33 7.75
C TYR A 77 17.49 -8.44 6.54
N GLY A 78 17.87 -9.02 5.42
CA GLY A 78 18.08 -8.31 4.16
C GLY A 78 16.77 -8.02 3.38
N VAL A 79 15.66 -8.57 3.86
CA VAL A 79 14.33 -8.38 3.29
C VAL A 79 13.46 -7.55 4.23
N ASP A 80 12.83 -6.52 3.70
CA ASP A 80 11.85 -5.71 4.42
C ASP A 80 10.50 -6.44 4.43
N ILE A 81 9.97 -6.75 5.63
CA ILE A 81 8.70 -7.46 5.79
C ILE A 81 7.75 -6.61 6.64
N GLY A 82 6.72 -6.05 6.02
CA GLY A 82 5.61 -5.39 6.70
C GLY A 82 4.53 -6.39 7.14
N VAL A 83 3.76 -6.03 8.16
CA VAL A 83 2.57 -6.78 8.57
C VAL A 83 1.36 -5.92 8.34
N ASP A 84 0.41 -6.43 7.56
CA ASP A 84 -0.81 -5.75 7.17
C ASP A 84 -2.02 -6.36 7.88
N PHE A 85 -2.63 -5.58 8.76
CA PHE A 85 -3.73 -6.02 9.62
C PHE A 85 -5.11 -5.63 9.09
N HIS A 86 -5.18 -4.80 8.05
CA HIS A 86 -6.43 -4.28 7.47
C HIS A 86 -7.40 -3.65 8.50
N GLY A 87 -6.89 -3.12 9.60
CA GLY A 87 -7.70 -2.50 10.64
C GLY A 87 -8.58 -3.46 11.44
N ALA A 88 -8.42 -4.76 11.25
CA ALA A 88 -9.31 -5.75 11.83
C ALA A 88 -9.00 -6.08 13.30
N VAL A 89 -7.78 -5.80 13.76
CA VAL A 89 -7.35 -6.10 15.13
C VAL A 89 -7.84 -5.05 16.11
N GLN A 90 -8.38 -5.50 17.25
CA GLN A 90 -8.85 -4.61 18.30
C GLN A 90 -7.68 -4.03 19.13
N PRO A 91 -7.82 -2.81 19.70
CA PRO A 91 -6.71 -2.11 20.36
C PRO A 91 -5.96 -2.89 21.45
N PRO A 92 -6.63 -3.67 22.34
CA PRO A 92 -5.91 -4.46 23.34
C PRO A 92 -4.98 -5.49 22.72
N THR A 93 -5.43 -6.20 21.68
CA THR A 93 -4.63 -7.19 20.95
C THR A 93 -3.53 -6.52 20.14
N ALA A 94 -3.82 -5.39 19.50
CA ALA A 94 -2.83 -4.59 18.78
C ALA A 94 -1.66 -4.19 19.69
N LEU A 95 -1.91 -3.76 20.93
CA LEU A 95 -0.88 -3.42 21.91
C LEU A 95 -0.01 -4.60 22.32
N LEU A 96 -0.55 -5.82 22.35
CA LEU A 96 0.23 -7.04 22.57
C LEU A 96 1.10 -7.36 21.35
N LEU A 97 0.51 -7.32 20.15
CA LEU A 97 1.19 -7.68 18.91
C LEU A 97 2.36 -6.75 18.58
N VAL A 98 2.18 -5.42 18.72
CA VAL A 98 3.27 -4.47 18.42
C VAL A 98 4.51 -4.73 19.27
N LYS A 99 4.33 -5.16 20.52
CA LYS A 99 5.46 -5.52 21.41
C LYS A 99 6.05 -6.89 21.13
N ALA A 100 5.18 -7.87 20.89
CA ALA A 100 5.61 -9.26 20.66
C ALA A 100 6.36 -9.41 19.32
N LEU A 101 6.04 -8.62 18.31
CA LEU A 101 6.66 -8.65 17.00
C LEU A 101 7.95 -7.80 16.90
N GLU A 102 8.15 -6.81 17.78
CA GLU A 102 9.35 -5.93 17.74
C GLU A 102 10.69 -6.67 17.63
N PRO A 103 10.94 -7.79 18.37
CA PRO A 103 12.22 -8.52 18.27
C PRO A 103 12.54 -9.02 16.86
N TYR A 104 11.54 -9.22 16.02
CA TYR A 104 11.68 -9.71 14.65
C TYR A 104 11.79 -8.59 13.62
N LYS A 105 11.77 -7.32 14.06
CA LYS A 105 11.99 -6.12 13.27
C LYS A 105 11.10 -6.07 12.01
N PRO A 106 9.77 -6.00 12.16
CA PRO A 106 8.90 -5.68 11.03
C PRO A 106 9.31 -4.36 10.38
N TRP A 107 9.11 -4.26 9.08
CA TRP A 107 9.35 -3.02 8.35
C TRP A 107 8.35 -1.92 8.75
N PHE A 108 7.08 -2.33 8.85
CA PHE A 108 5.99 -1.50 9.38
C PHE A 108 4.83 -2.38 9.86
N TYR A 109 3.92 -1.78 10.61
CA TYR A 109 2.59 -2.29 10.86
C TYR A 109 1.58 -1.46 10.07
N GLU A 110 0.95 -2.07 9.05
CA GLU A 110 -0.08 -1.45 8.24
C GLU A 110 -1.44 -1.69 8.87
N GLU A 111 -2.21 -0.58 9.02
CA GLU A 111 -3.56 -0.59 9.57
C GLU A 111 -3.75 -1.50 10.77
N ILE A 112 -2.88 -1.37 11.77
CA ILE A 112 -2.88 -2.20 12.99
C ILE A 112 -4.20 -2.15 13.75
N VAL A 113 -4.97 -1.08 13.59
CA VAL A 113 -6.35 -0.89 14.05
C VAL A 113 -7.13 -0.15 12.99
N GLN A 114 -8.45 0.00 13.16
CA GLN A 114 -9.34 0.70 12.23
C GLN A 114 -8.77 2.10 11.89
N ALA A 115 -8.52 2.32 10.61
CA ALA A 115 -7.80 3.49 10.10
C ALA A 115 -8.49 4.83 10.42
N LEU A 116 -9.83 4.83 10.51
CA LEU A 116 -10.62 6.03 10.83
C LEU A 116 -10.61 6.39 12.32
N ASN A 117 -10.12 5.52 13.21
CA ASN A 117 -9.93 5.84 14.62
C ASN A 117 -8.51 6.33 14.87
N VAL A 118 -8.24 7.56 14.41
CA VAL A 118 -6.90 8.15 14.40
C VAL A 118 -6.32 8.31 15.80
N ASP A 119 -7.16 8.60 16.82
CA ASP A 119 -6.70 8.75 18.21
C ASP A 119 -6.15 7.43 18.75
N VAL A 120 -6.87 6.33 18.56
CA VAL A 120 -6.42 5.00 18.98
C VAL A 120 -5.17 4.58 18.22
N MET A 121 -5.09 4.85 16.93
CA MET A 121 -3.88 4.57 16.15
C MET A 121 -2.68 5.34 16.67
N ALA A 122 -2.85 6.63 17.03
CA ALA A 122 -1.81 7.45 17.63
C ALA A 122 -1.34 6.90 18.99
N GLU A 123 -2.27 6.42 19.83
CA GLU A 123 -1.94 5.78 21.11
C GLU A 123 -1.08 4.52 20.92
N ILE A 124 -1.38 3.71 19.90
CA ILE A 124 -0.59 2.51 19.57
C ILE A 124 0.77 2.92 18.98
N ALA A 125 0.79 3.87 18.07
CA ALA A 125 2.03 4.39 17.48
C ALA A 125 3.02 4.89 18.55
N ALA A 126 2.51 5.50 19.62
CA ALA A 126 3.33 5.95 20.75
C ALA A 126 3.90 4.80 21.62
N LYS A 127 3.51 3.54 21.39
CA LYS A 127 3.91 2.36 22.19
C LYS A 127 4.89 1.44 21.48
N THR A 128 5.23 1.73 20.23
CA THR A 128 6.17 0.92 19.44
C THR A 128 7.22 1.79 18.76
N HIS A 129 8.38 1.20 18.47
CA HIS A 129 9.43 1.81 17.65
C HIS A 129 9.32 1.40 16.16
N ILE A 130 8.46 0.43 15.85
CA ILE A 130 8.20 0.03 14.47
C ILE A 130 7.23 1.04 13.85
N PRO A 131 7.49 1.57 12.64
CA PRO A 131 6.61 2.50 11.99
C PRO A 131 5.18 1.95 11.81
N ILE A 132 4.18 2.77 12.11
CA ILE A 132 2.81 2.50 11.68
C ILE A 132 2.64 3.05 10.26
N ALA A 133 1.99 2.27 9.40
CA ALA A 133 1.61 2.64 8.04
C ALA A 133 0.09 2.65 7.90
N THR A 134 -0.46 3.61 7.15
CA THR A 134 -1.89 3.69 6.85
C THR A 134 -2.16 4.61 5.66
N GLY A 135 -3.32 4.46 5.04
CA GLY A 135 -3.71 5.42 4.01
C GLY A 135 -4.67 4.90 2.95
N GLU A 136 -4.78 3.60 2.74
CA GLU A 136 -5.64 3.01 1.69
C GLU A 136 -7.11 3.37 1.85
N ARG A 137 -7.59 3.54 3.10
CA ARG A 137 -8.95 3.91 3.48
C ARG A 137 -9.08 5.36 3.95
N ILE A 138 -8.07 6.18 3.73
CA ILE A 138 -8.06 7.61 4.06
C ILE A 138 -8.26 8.44 2.79
N PHE A 139 -9.21 9.35 2.84
CA PHE A 139 -9.60 10.16 1.69
C PHE A 139 -9.11 11.59 1.84
N THR A 140 -8.65 12.15 0.75
CA THR A 140 -8.20 13.53 0.58
C THR A 140 -7.12 14.00 1.57
N LYS A 141 -6.48 15.11 1.28
CA LYS A 141 -5.51 15.77 2.19
C LYS A 141 -6.07 16.04 3.60
N TRP A 142 -7.39 16.16 3.74
CA TRP A 142 -8.00 16.47 5.03
C TRP A 142 -7.90 15.30 6.01
N GLY A 143 -8.11 14.07 5.56
CA GLY A 143 -7.89 12.87 6.36
C GLY A 143 -6.41 12.67 6.70
N PHE A 144 -5.52 12.83 5.71
CA PHE A 144 -4.08 12.72 5.93
C PHE A 144 -3.52 13.81 6.85
N LYS A 145 -4.12 15.02 6.85
CA LYS A 145 -3.76 16.08 7.78
C LYS A 145 -3.90 15.63 9.24
N GLU A 146 -5.02 15.01 9.58
CA GLU A 146 -5.28 14.52 10.93
C GLU A 146 -4.27 13.43 11.35
N ILE A 147 -3.99 12.47 10.46
CA ILE A 147 -2.98 11.42 10.68
C ILE A 147 -1.62 12.04 11.02
N LEU A 148 -1.19 13.04 10.25
CA LEU A 148 0.09 13.71 10.42
C LEU A 148 0.15 14.54 11.72
N GLU A 149 -0.87 15.35 12.00
CA GLU A 149 -0.94 16.19 13.19
C GLU A 149 -0.92 15.37 14.48
N LYS A 150 -1.64 14.24 14.51
CA LYS A 150 -1.67 13.32 15.65
C LYS A 150 -0.50 12.34 15.69
N ARG A 151 0.33 12.31 14.64
CA ARG A 151 1.43 11.34 14.50
C ARG A 151 0.96 9.89 14.61
N ALA A 152 -0.21 9.61 14.07
CA ALA A 152 -0.83 8.30 14.13
C ALA A 152 -0.15 7.28 13.22
N ALA A 153 0.49 7.74 12.14
CA ALA A 153 1.33 6.92 11.28
C ALA A 153 2.55 7.70 10.81
N VAL A 154 3.62 6.97 10.52
CA VAL A 154 4.85 7.51 9.93
C VAL A 154 4.85 7.30 8.42
N ILE A 155 4.41 6.14 7.93
CA ILE A 155 4.35 5.82 6.50
C ILE A 155 2.94 6.07 5.99
N LEU A 156 2.81 6.88 4.93
CA LEU A 156 1.52 7.13 4.31
C LEU A 156 1.36 6.30 3.04
N GLN A 157 0.22 5.61 2.95
CA GLN A 157 -0.12 4.69 1.86
C GLN A 157 -1.41 5.12 1.14
N PRO A 158 -1.50 6.38 0.63
CA PRO A 158 -2.70 6.80 -0.08
C PRO A 158 -2.88 5.97 -1.35
N ASP A 159 -4.11 5.51 -1.59
CA ASP A 159 -4.51 4.97 -2.88
C ASP A 159 -4.86 6.12 -3.84
N ILE A 160 -4.24 6.15 -5.01
CA ILE A 160 -4.44 7.27 -5.95
C ILE A 160 -5.86 7.36 -6.49
N CYS A 161 -6.58 6.22 -6.55
CA CYS A 161 -7.98 6.17 -6.98
C CYS A 161 -8.93 6.70 -5.90
N TYR A 162 -8.60 6.49 -4.62
CA TYR A 162 -9.46 6.83 -3.49
C TYR A 162 -9.12 8.18 -2.87
N ALA A 163 -7.84 8.50 -2.74
CA ALA A 163 -7.40 9.73 -2.08
C ALA A 163 -7.66 11.02 -2.86
N GLY A 164 -8.05 10.92 -4.16
CA GLY A 164 -8.41 12.09 -4.97
C GLY A 164 -7.53 12.34 -6.20
N GLY A 165 -6.75 11.34 -6.61
CA GLY A 165 -5.94 11.35 -7.84
C GLY A 165 -4.59 12.06 -7.70
N ILE A 166 -3.94 12.25 -8.84
CA ILE A 166 -2.56 12.75 -8.95
C ILE A 166 -2.36 14.10 -8.23
N SER A 167 -3.29 15.04 -8.41
CA SER A 167 -3.18 16.37 -7.79
C SER A 167 -3.21 16.29 -6.27
N GLU A 168 -4.11 15.47 -5.73
CA GLU A 168 -4.28 15.34 -4.29
C GLU A 168 -3.11 14.58 -3.66
N LEU A 169 -2.63 13.48 -4.28
CA LEU A 169 -1.47 12.76 -3.80
C LEU A 169 -0.22 13.64 -3.75
N ARG A 170 -0.04 14.53 -4.72
CA ARG A 170 1.07 15.49 -4.69
C ARG A 170 1.00 16.42 -3.48
N VAL A 171 -0.20 16.90 -3.14
CA VAL A 171 -0.40 17.74 -1.94
C VAL A 171 -0.15 16.94 -0.68
N ILE A 172 -0.69 15.72 -0.58
CA ILE A 172 -0.48 14.82 0.55
C ILE A 172 1.02 14.53 0.73
N ALA A 173 1.75 14.25 -0.35
CA ALA A 173 3.19 14.01 -0.30
C ALA A 173 3.97 15.23 0.24
N GLY A 174 3.65 16.44 -0.22
CA GLY A 174 4.27 17.67 0.29
C GLY A 174 3.95 17.95 1.75
N MET A 175 2.72 17.65 2.20
CA MET A 175 2.37 17.71 3.62
C MET A 175 3.17 16.69 4.43
N ALA A 176 3.22 15.43 3.96
CA ALA A 176 3.94 14.34 4.60
C ALA A 176 5.45 14.62 4.75
N GLU A 177 6.07 15.22 3.73
CA GLU A 177 7.49 15.61 3.76
C GLU A 177 7.81 16.52 4.94
N ALA A 178 6.94 17.50 5.24
CA ALA A 178 7.11 18.41 6.37
C ALA A 178 7.06 17.72 7.74
N TYR A 179 6.47 16.53 7.82
CA TYR A 179 6.38 15.69 9.01
C TYR A 179 7.39 14.52 9.01
N TYR A 180 8.33 14.49 8.06
CA TYR A 180 9.28 13.38 7.88
C TYR A 180 8.61 12.05 7.57
N SER A 181 7.42 12.08 6.96
CA SER A 181 6.64 10.89 6.62
C SER A 181 6.88 10.49 5.17
N PRO A 182 7.42 9.29 4.92
CA PRO A 182 7.56 8.76 3.57
C PRO A 182 6.24 8.26 3.00
N MET A 183 6.19 8.20 1.67
CA MET A 183 5.05 7.73 0.89
C MET A 183 5.30 6.32 0.36
N ALA A 184 4.37 5.41 0.60
CA ALA A 184 4.33 4.06 0.02
C ALA A 184 2.94 3.79 -0.56
N PRO A 185 2.57 4.36 -1.71
CA PRO A 185 1.20 4.35 -2.21
C PRO A 185 0.63 2.94 -2.34
N HIS A 186 -0.57 2.74 -1.78
CA HIS A 186 -1.37 1.54 -1.93
C HIS A 186 -1.82 1.35 -3.38
N ASN A 187 -1.73 0.13 -3.92
CA ASN A 187 -2.12 -0.15 -5.30
C ASN A 187 -2.49 -1.62 -5.54
N PRO A 188 -3.67 -2.09 -5.12
CA PRO A 188 -4.24 -3.37 -5.52
C PRO A 188 -4.99 -3.28 -6.84
N GLN A 189 -5.04 -2.08 -7.42
CA GLN A 189 -5.81 -1.72 -8.60
C GLN A 189 -5.09 -2.12 -9.89
N GLY A 190 -5.75 -1.89 -11.01
CA GLY A 190 -5.21 -2.21 -12.33
C GLY A 190 -4.19 -1.19 -12.87
N PRO A 191 -3.80 -1.32 -14.15
CA PRO A 191 -2.67 -0.63 -14.74
C PRO A 191 -2.79 0.90 -14.78
N CYS A 192 -4.01 1.44 -14.82
CA CYS A 192 -4.23 2.89 -14.78
C CYS A 192 -3.83 3.49 -13.43
N SER A 193 -4.18 2.82 -12.33
CA SER A 193 -3.80 3.21 -10.97
C SER A 193 -2.29 3.14 -10.79
N LEU A 194 -1.68 2.02 -11.18
CA LEU A 194 -0.24 1.84 -11.11
C LEU A 194 0.50 2.92 -11.91
N ALA A 195 0.12 3.13 -13.18
CA ALA A 195 0.75 4.15 -14.01
C ALA A 195 0.65 5.56 -13.42
N ALA A 196 -0.49 5.91 -12.83
CA ALA A 196 -0.68 7.19 -12.17
C ALA A 196 0.18 7.31 -10.90
N SER A 197 0.25 6.24 -10.09
CA SER A 197 1.10 6.18 -8.89
C SER A 197 2.59 6.30 -9.23
N LEU A 198 3.04 5.65 -10.31
CA LEU A 198 4.41 5.76 -10.80
C LEU A 198 4.79 7.19 -11.19
N GLN A 199 3.84 7.99 -11.71
CA GLN A 199 4.10 9.41 -12.02
C GLN A 199 4.38 10.22 -10.75
N ILE A 200 3.64 9.97 -9.68
CA ILE A 200 3.87 10.62 -8.38
C ILE A 200 5.15 10.09 -7.74
N ALA A 201 5.34 8.78 -7.70
CA ALA A 201 6.55 8.16 -7.16
C ALA A 201 7.84 8.67 -7.82
N ALA A 202 7.78 9.01 -9.11
CA ALA A 202 8.94 9.53 -9.84
C ALA A 202 9.37 10.93 -9.37
N CYS A 203 8.45 11.80 -8.89
CA CYS A 203 8.73 13.21 -8.65
C CYS A 203 8.68 13.68 -7.20
N ILE A 204 8.13 12.89 -6.27
CA ILE A 204 8.12 13.26 -4.84
C ILE A 204 9.45 12.88 -4.16
N PRO A 205 10.05 13.73 -3.32
CA PRO A 205 11.33 13.41 -2.67
C PRO A 205 11.20 12.33 -1.59
N ASN A 206 10.09 12.32 -0.83
CA ASN A 206 9.84 11.45 0.32
C ASN A 206 9.19 10.09 -0.05
N PHE A 207 9.54 9.52 -1.19
CA PHE A 207 9.04 8.22 -1.63
C PHE A 207 9.82 7.07 -0.98
N LEU A 208 9.10 6.04 -0.50
CA LEU A 208 9.66 4.82 0.11
C LEU A 208 9.66 3.64 -0.86
N ALA A 209 8.48 3.20 -1.26
CA ALA A 209 8.28 2.08 -2.19
C ALA A 209 6.87 2.12 -2.79
N GLN A 210 6.69 1.51 -3.96
CA GLN A 210 5.39 1.36 -4.62
C GLN A 210 4.87 -0.04 -4.39
N GLU A 211 3.66 -0.15 -3.89
CA GLU A 211 2.96 -1.42 -3.86
C GLU A 211 2.66 -1.89 -5.27
N ARG A 212 2.89 -3.18 -5.51
CA ARG A 212 2.40 -3.89 -6.68
C ARG A 212 1.33 -4.88 -6.26
N GLY A 213 0.19 -4.86 -6.93
CA GLY A 213 -0.85 -5.87 -6.77
C GLY A 213 -0.39 -7.24 -7.31
N ASP A 214 -1.06 -8.29 -6.88
CA ASP A 214 -0.81 -9.66 -7.37
C ASP A 214 -1.16 -9.80 -8.86
N ASN A 215 -2.11 -8.99 -9.33
CA ASN A 215 -2.50 -8.92 -10.71
C ASN A 215 -2.64 -7.44 -11.13
N GLU A 216 -1.64 -6.96 -11.86
CA GLU A 216 -1.61 -5.58 -12.34
C GLU A 216 -2.40 -5.39 -13.64
N TYR A 217 -3.03 -6.45 -14.17
CA TYR A 217 -3.78 -6.44 -15.42
C TYR A 217 -3.04 -5.77 -16.59
N GLU A 218 -1.72 -5.94 -16.64
CA GLU A 218 -0.88 -5.34 -17.69
C GLU A 218 -1.22 -5.85 -19.08
N GLU A 219 -1.87 -7.01 -19.20
CA GLU A 219 -2.41 -7.55 -20.45
C GLU A 219 -3.46 -6.64 -21.10
N LEU A 220 -4.08 -5.74 -20.35
CA LEU A 220 -5.00 -4.71 -20.87
C LEU A 220 -4.29 -3.54 -21.54
N LEU A 221 -2.96 -3.51 -21.47
CA LEU A 221 -2.18 -2.47 -22.09
C LEU A 221 -1.79 -2.88 -23.53
N ALA A 222 -1.85 -1.92 -24.46
CA ALA A 222 -1.32 -2.10 -25.81
C ALA A 222 0.21 -2.29 -25.81
N LYS A 223 0.88 -1.77 -24.78
CA LYS A 223 2.30 -1.96 -24.50
C LYS A 223 2.46 -2.13 -22.98
N PRO A 224 3.09 -3.20 -22.51
CA PRO A 224 3.31 -3.41 -21.09
C PRO A 224 4.17 -2.30 -20.47
N LEU A 225 3.97 -2.07 -19.18
CA LEU A 225 4.86 -1.20 -18.40
C LEU A 225 6.27 -1.78 -18.36
N PRO A 226 7.30 -0.95 -18.13
CA PRO A 226 8.67 -1.46 -17.95
C PRO A 226 8.70 -2.54 -16.86
N PRO A 227 9.36 -3.69 -17.10
CA PRO A 227 9.38 -4.78 -16.13
C PRO A 227 10.11 -4.39 -14.84
N VAL A 228 9.80 -5.11 -13.76
CA VAL A 228 10.56 -5.01 -12.51
C VAL A 228 11.88 -5.76 -12.68
N GLU A 229 12.99 -5.11 -12.38
CA GLU A 229 14.34 -5.67 -12.41
C GLU A 229 15.06 -5.33 -11.11
N ASN A 230 15.62 -6.34 -10.46
CA ASN A 230 16.35 -6.17 -9.20
C ASN A 230 15.54 -5.41 -8.12
N GLY A 231 14.22 -5.63 -8.05
CA GLY A 231 13.34 -4.97 -7.08
C GLY A 231 12.93 -3.55 -7.44
N TYR A 232 13.24 -3.09 -8.64
CA TYR A 232 12.92 -1.75 -9.12
C TYR A 232 12.21 -1.78 -10.48
N ARG A 233 11.30 -0.86 -10.68
CA ARG A 233 10.68 -0.57 -11.98
C ARG A 233 11.22 0.76 -12.51
N PRO A 234 11.72 0.83 -13.75
CA PRO A 234 12.09 2.11 -14.37
C PRO A 234 10.91 3.08 -14.40
N ILE A 235 11.17 4.38 -14.30
CA ILE A 235 10.09 5.38 -14.43
C ILE A 235 9.53 5.38 -15.86
N PRO A 236 8.20 5.56 -16.04
CA PRO A 236 7.60 5.69 -17.37
C PRO A 236 8.15 6.90 -18.11
N ILE A 237 8.54 6.73 -19.38
CA ILE A 237 9.12 7.81 -20.19
C ILE A 237 8.18 8.33 -21.28
N ASP A 238 7.13 7.57 -21.61
CA ASP A 238 6.16 7.95 -22.64
C ASP A 238 5.23 9.08 -22.13
N PRO A 239 4.67 9.92 -23.03
CA PRO A 239 3.80 11.03 -22.66
C PRO A 239 2.56 10.64 -21.84
N GLY A 240 2.10 11.55 -21.01
CA GLY A 240 0.95 11.34 -20.12
C GLY A 240 1.30 10.39 -18.98
N LEU A 241 0.44 9.40 -18.74
CA LEU A 241 0.71 8.32 -17.77
C LEU A 241 1.73 7.30 -18.28
N GLY A 242 2.08 7.36 -19.56
CA GLY A 242 3.00 6.42 -20.19
C GLY A 242 2.35 5.09 -20.57
N ILE A 243 1.03 5.02 -20.62
CA ILE A 243 0.27 3.83 -21.01
C ILE A 243 -0.76 4.14 -22.09
N THR A 244 -1.16 3.09 -22.81
CA THR A 244 -2.30 3.06 -23.73
C THR A 244 -3.10 1.79 -23.47
N ILE A 245 -4.39 1.93 -23.23
CA ILE A 245 -5.29 0.79 -23.04
C ILE A 245 -5.58 0.13 -24.39
N ASP A 246 -5.58 -1.19 -24.40
CA ASP A 246 -6.06 -2.01 -25.49
C ASP A 246 -7.60 -2.14 -25.32
N GLU A 247 -8.35 -1.31 -26.06
CA GLU A 247 -9.82 -1.23 -25.92
C GLU A 247 -10.51 -2.54 -26.30
N ASP A 248 -9.98 -3.27 -27.27
CA ASP A 248 -10.56 -4.56 -27.69
C ASP A 248 -10.43 -5.62 -26.58
N LYS A 249 -9.26 -5.68 -25.93
CA LYS A 249 -9.07 -6.56 -24.77
C LYS A 249 -9.94 -6.14 -23.59
N LEU A 250 -10.04 -4.84 -23.31
CA LEU A 250 -10.88 -4.32 -22.24
C LEU A 250 -12.35 -4.68 -22.48
N MET A 251 -12.84 -4.50 -23.70
CA MET A 251 -14.21 -4.86 -24.06
C MET A 251 -14.48 -6.37 -23.95
N GLY A 252 -13.47 -7.19 -24.19
CA GLY A 252 -13.55 -8.65 -24.01
C GLY A 252 -13.71 -9.08 -22.53
N LEU A 253 -13.39 -8.20 -21.57
CA LEU A 253 -13.58 -8.44 -20.14
C LEU A 253 -14.89 -7.88 -19.58
N VAL A 254 -15.69 -7.19 -20.40
CA VAL A 254 -17.01 -6.72 -19.96
C VAL A 254 -17.91 -7.93 -19.73
N GLY A 255 -18.27 -8.15 -18.48
CA GLY A 255 -19.08 -9.28 -18.03
C GLY A 255 -20.13 -8.87 -17.02
N GLU A 256 -20.84 -9.88 -16.52
CA GLU A 256 -21.78 -9.69 -15.43
C GLU A 256 -21.06 -9.11 -14.19
N PRO A 257 -21.69 -8.15 -13.48
CA PRO A 257 -21.14 -7.66 -12.23
C PRO A 257 -20.91 -8.82 -11.26
N ARG A 258 -19.73 -8.85 -10.64
CA ARG A 258 -19.49 -9.84 -9.59
C ARG A 258 -20.43 -9.55 -8.42
N PRO A 259 -21.22 -10.55 -7.95
CA PRO A 259 -22.07 -10.34 -6.79
C PRO A 259 -21.19 -10.02 -5.57
N TYR A 260 -21.67 -9.12 -4.74
CA TYR A 260 -21.05 -8.91 -3.42
C TYR A 260 -21.13 -10.23 -2.63
N MET A 261 -19.98 -10.70 -2.20
CA MET A 261 -19.83 -11.92 -1.40
C MET A 261 -19.45 -11.51 0.02
N PRO A 262 -20.42 -11.32 0.93
CA PRO A 262 -20.09 -11.05 2.33
C PRO A 262 -19.29 -12.22 2.90
N GLN A 263 -18.31 -11.90 3.71
CA GLN A 263 -17.56 -12.91 4.45
C GLN A 263 -18.28 -13.19 5.78
N PHE A 264 -18.36 -14.46 6.13
CA PHE A 264 -18.99 -14.89 7.36
C PHE A 264 -17.98 -15.67 8.20
N ASP A 265 -18.09 -15.52 9.51
CA ASP A 265 -17.36 -16.34 10.45
C ASP A 265 -17.82 -17.80 10.32
N GLU A 266 -16.86 -18.72 10.27
CA GLU A 266 -17.16 -20.15 10.13
C GLU A 266 -17.74 -20.78 11.40
N GLU A 267 -17.49 -20.16 12.58
CA GLU A 267 -17.95 -20.68 13.87
C GLU A 267 -19.41 -20.30 14.16
N ASP A 268 -19.82 -19.08 13.87
CA ASP A 268 -21.14 -18.57 14.26
C ASP A 268 -21.95 -17.91 13.14
N GLY A 269 -21.39 -17.80 11.93
CA GLY A 269 -22.05 -17.22 10.76
C GLY A 269 -22.24 -15.70 10.83
N SER A 270 -21.59 -15.02 11.74
CA SER A 270 -21.63 -13.56 11.80
C SER A 270 -20.91 -12.94 10.58
N VAL A 271 -21.36 -11.75 10.18
CA VAL A 271 -20.65 -10.99 9.12
C VAL A 271 -19.30 -10.53 9.67
N VAL A 272 -18.24 -10.83 8.95
CA VAL A 272 -16.89 -10.38 9.30
C VAL A 272 -16.47 -9.26 8.37
N ASP A 273 -15.86 -8.25 8.96
CA ASP A 273 -15.11 -7.23 8.23
C ASP A 273 -13.78 -7.87 7.82
N TRP A 274 -13.36 -7.60 6.61
CA TRP A 274 -12.20 -8.27 5.99
C TRP A 274 -10.90 -7.62 6.37
#